data_bfa41506b2068d22238c26d59d54e3ef
#
_entry.id   bfa41506b2068d22238c26d59d54e3ef
#
_cell.length_a   1.000
_cell.length_b   1.000
_cell.length_c   1.000
_cell.angle_alpha   90.00
_cell.angle_beta   90.00
_cell.angle_gamma   90.00
#
_symmetry.space_group_name_H-M   'P 1'
#
loop_
_entity.id
_entity.type
_entity.pdbx_description
1 polymer ?
#
loop_
_entity_poly.entity_id
_entity_poly.type
_entity_poly.pdbx_seq_one_letter_code
_entity_poly.pdbx_strand_id
1 'polypeptide(L)'
;NDTVHDFTKDPIETYIDGYWVKAKGTTLGADNGLGVAAIMAVLEDNSLKHGPLEALITKDEETGMYGAFGLKPGTLKGEILLNLDSEDEGELYIGCAGGIDLTATLEYKEEAPAADLVARKVTLKGLRGGHSGLEINQGRGNANKLLARVVHDVLIEFDSQLASFEGGNMRNAIPREACAVLVFNPEDTEGLEDYIKEYEAQINAEYAPIESGITLTIESVDLPAAIVPAEIQDNMISVLMACQDGVMRMIPTVPDTVETSSNLAIVIIGEGKAEVRILARSSCDTMKEFLADSLTACFAMAGMKVELSGGYSGWQPNVDSPILHAMKLSYQQQFGVEPAVKVIHAGLECGIIGANCPGLDMISFGPTLRSPHSPDERALI
;
A
#
# COMPACT_ATOMS: atom_id res chain seq x y z
N ASN A 1 0.66 19.40 17.68
CA ASN A 1 0.49 20.78 17.21
C ASN A 1 -0.02 21.63 18.38
N ASP A 2 0.61 22.79 18.59
CA ASP A 2 0.27 23.72 19.69
C ASP A 2 -0.90 24.66 19.33
N THR A 3 -1.52 24.48 18.16
CA THR A 3 -2.64 25.31 17.70
C THR A 3 -3.93 24.86 18.37
N VAL A 4 -4.60 25.77 19.03
CA VAL A 4 -5.95 25.57 19.57
C VAL A 4 -6.94 26.01 18.49
N HIS A 5 -7.69 25.08 17.89
CA HIS A 5 -8.68 25.34 16.85
C HIS A 5 -9.88 24.39 17.02
N ASP A 6 -11.09 24.94 17.02
CA ASP A 6 -12.34 24.18 17.06
C ASP A 6 -12.99 24.18 15.67
N PHE A 7 -12.74 23.13 14.90
CA PHE A 7 -13.29 22.97 13.53
C PHE A 7 -14.82 23.01 13.45
N THR A 8 -15.53 22.94 14.57
CA THR A 8 -17.00 23.08 14.60
C THR A 8 -17.47 24.53 14.70
N LYS A 9 -16.58 25.48 14.99
CA LYS A 9 -16.92 26.89 15.26
C LYS A 9 -15.99 27.87 14.59
N ASP A 10 -14.71 27.55 14.53
CA ASP A 10 -13.68 28.48 14.07
C ASP A 10 -13.49 28.34 12.56
N PRO A 11 -13.46 29.45 11.80
CA PRO A 11 -13.16 29.40 10.37
C PRO A 11 -11.69 29.07 10.13
N ILE A 12 -11.39 28.40 9.04
CA ILE A 12 -10.00 28.21 8.57
C ILE A 12 -9.47 29.57 8.10
N GLU A 13 -8.43 30.08 8.76
CA GLU A 13 -7.76 31.31 8.37
C GLU A 13 -6.77 31.06 7.24
N THR A 14 -7.16 31.41 6.01
CA THR A 14 -6.30 31.27 4.84
C THR A 14 -5.43 32.51 4.61
N TYR A 15 -4.28 32.31 3.98
CA TYR A 15 -3.39 33.37 3.50
C TYR A 15 -2.66 32.95 2.22
N ILE A 16 -2.17 33.95 1.48
CA ILE A 16 -1.38 33.73 0.25
C ILE A 16 0.11 33.85 0.61
N ASP A 17 0.90 32.86 0.22
CA ASP A 17 2.34 32.84 0.33
C ASP A 17 2.95 32.52 -1.06
N GLY A 18 3.35 33.57 -1.77
CA GLY A 18 3.78 33.47 -3.17
C GLY A 18 2.64 33.02 -4.08
N TYR A 19 2.78 31.83 -4.66
CA TYR A 19 1.76 31.22 -5.53
C TYR A 19 0.90 30.17 -4.76
N TRP A 20 0.96 30.16 -3.45
CA TRP A 20 0.27 29.16 -2.64
C TRP A 20 -0.76 29.76 -1.71
N VAL A 21 -1.94 29.15 -1.68
CA VAL A 21 -2.90 29.34 -0.58
C VAL A 21 -2.59 28.35 0.51
N LYS A 22 -2.51 28.82 1.74
CA LYS A 22 -2.22 28.05 2.95
C LYS A 22 -3.19 28.40 4.09
N ALA A 23 -3.25 27.55 5.11
CA ALA A 23 -3.97 27.81 6.34
C ALA A 23 -3.00 28.07 7.51
N LYS A 24 -3.44 28.89 8.48
CA LYS A 24 -2.66 29.17 9.70
C LYS A 24 -2.86 28.11 10.78
N GLY A 25 -1.89 27.19 10.90
CA GLY A 25 -1.84 26.22 11.99
C GLY A 25 -2.87 25.10 11.93
N THR A 26 -3.60 24.98 10.82
CA THR A 26 -4.56 23.89 10.54
C THR A 26 -4.30 23.30 9.16
N THR A 27 -4.93 22.18 8.84
CA THR A 27 -5.10 21.75 7.45
C THR A 27 -5.91 22.81 6.69
N LEU A 28 -5.70 22.91 5.38
CA LEU A 28 -6.44 23.85 4.52
C LEU A 28 -7.82 23.29 4.13
N GLY A 29 -7.93 21.97 3.97
CA GLY A 29 -9.14 21.32 3.44
C GLY A 29 -9.33 21.53 1.94
N ALA A 30 -8.24 21.80 1.23
CA ALA A 30 -8.24 21.92 -0.23
C ALA A 30 -8.53 20.57 -0.90
N ASP A 31 -8.13 19.51 -0.26
CA ASP A 31 -8.46 18.13 -0.55
C ASP A 31 -9.72 17.69 0.24
N ASN A 32 -10.91 17.55 -0.39
CA ASN A 32 -11.22 17.99 -1.75
C ASN A 32 -12.19 19.20 -1.75
N GLY A 33 -11.96 20.17 -0.89
CA GLY A 33 -12.76 21.42 -0.83
C GLY A 33 -12.71 22.23 -2.13
N LEU A 34 -11.59 22.14 -2.88
CA LEU A 34 -11.48 22.81 -4.19
C LEU A 34 -12.36 22.15 -5.25
N GLY A 35 -12.48 20.83 -5.26
CA GLY A 35 -13.41 20.14 -6.14
C GLY A 35 -14.86 20.52 -5.85
N VAL A 36 -15.25 20.60 -4.57
CA VAL A 36 -16.58 21.09 -4.16
C VAL A 36 -16.81 22.53 -4.61
N ALA A 37 -15.83 23.41 -4.41
CA ALA A 37 -15.92 24.81 -4.86
C ALA A 37 -16.07 24.95 -6.39
N ALA A 38 -15.34 24.12 -7.15
CA ALA A 38 -15.47 24.08 -8.61
C ALA A 38 -16.86 23.62 -9.06
N ILE A 39 -17.42 22.58 -8.44
CA ILE A 39 -18.81 22.14 -8.69
C ILE A 39 -19.80 23.29 -8.41
N MET A 40 -19.65 23.95 -7.28
CA MET A 40 -20.53 25.08 -6.92
C MET A 40 -20.42 26.22 -7.93
N ALA A 41 -19.21 26.58 -8.36
CA ALA A 41 -18.99 27.65 -9.34
C ALA A 41 -19.63 27.31 -10.69
N VAL A 42 -19.52 26.07 -11.17
CA VAL A 42 -20.16 25.63 -12.43
C VAL A 42 -21.68 25.65 -12.33
N LEU A 43 -22.26 25.24 -11.19
CA LEU A 43 -23.71 25.26 -10.99
C LEU A 43 -24.27 26.68 -10.83
N GLU A 44 -23.48 27.64 -10.37
CA GLU A 44 -23.89 29.05 -10.18
C GLU A 44 -23.75 29.88 -11.45
N ASP A 45 -22.85 29.51 -12.36
CA ASP A 45 -22.57 30.31 -13.59
C ASP A 45 -23.58 29.99 -14.71
N ASN A 46 -24.57 30.87 -14.83
CA ASN A 46 -25.59 30.79 -15.91
C ASN A 46 -25.07 31.11 -17.32
N SER A 47 -23.83 31.54 -17.48
CA SER A 47 -23.21 31.83 -18.78
C SER A 47 -22.63 30.57 -19.46
N LEU A 48 -22.37 29.54 -18.72
CA LEU A 48 -21.81 28.28 -19.21
C LEU A 48 -22.85 27.50 -20.03
N LYS A 49 -22.40 26.98 -21.17
CA LYS A 49 -23.23 26.09 -22.01
C LYS A 49 -22.93 24.67 -21.64
N HIS A 50 -23.87 23.96 -21.07
CA HIS A 50 -23.74 22.56 -20.64
C HIS A 50 -25.03 21.77 -20.88
N GLY A 51 -24.91 20.45 -20.94
CA GLY A 51 -26.02 19.51 -20.83
C GLY A 51 -26.53 19.39 -19.39
N PRO A 52 -27.39 18.40 -19.08
CA PRO A 52 -27.77 18.10 -17.70
C PRO A 52 -26.55 17.82 -16.84
N LEU A 53 -26.51 18.38 -15.63
CA LEU A 53 -25.46 18.21 -14.65
C LEU A 53 -26.02 17.53 -13.40
N GLU A 54 -25.24 16.63 -12.82
CA GLU A 54 -25.45 16.04 -11.51
C GLU A 54 -24.21 16.32 -10.67
N ALA A 55 -24.37 16.83 -9.46
CA ALA A 55 -23.28 16.99 -8.50
C ALA A 55 -23.32 15.82 -7.51
N LEU A 56 -22.28 15.01 -7.52
CA LEU A 56 -22.06 13.95 -6.53
C LEU A 56 -21.03 14.43 -5.52
N ILE A 57 -21.44 14.53 -4.26
CA ILE A 57 -20.57 14.84 -3.13
C ILE A 57 -20.68 13.66 -2.16
N THR A 58 -19.60 12.94 -2.00
CA THR A 58 -19.47 11.81 -1.11
C THR A 58 -19.02 12.26 0.28
N LYS A 59 -19.06 11.36 1.23
CA LYS A 59 -18.56 11.60 2.59
C LYS A 59 -17.59 10.49 2.99
N ASP A 60 -16.73 10.80 3.95
CA ASP A 60 -15.80 9.84 4.56
C ASP A 60 -14.88 9.16 3.51
N GLU A 61 -14.43 9.89 2.47
CA GLU A 61 -13.47 9.41 1.50
C GLU A 61 -12.19 8.98 2.21
N GLU A 62 -11.59 9.89 2.99
CA GLU A 62 -10.32 9.77 3.70
C GLU A 62 -10.30 8.66 4.79
N THR A 63 -11.47 8.26 5.25
CA THR A 63 -11.60 7.25 6.31
C THR A 63 -12.01 5.87 5.80
N GLY A 64 -12.23 5.74 4.47
CA GLY A 64 -12.55 4.45 3.84
C GLY A 64 -13.62 4.50 2.76
N MET A 65 -13.83 5.64 2.11
CA MET A 65 -14.71 5.81 0.94
C MET A 65 -16.16 5.35 1.19
N TYR A 66 -16.66 5.50 2.43
CA TYR A 66 -17.99 5.00 2.82
C TYR A 66 -19.14 5.61 2.01
N GLY A 67 -18.99 6.86 1.57
CA GLY A 67 -19.95 7.51 0.69
C GLY A 67 -20.08 6.83 -0.66
N ALA A 68 -18.96 6.49 -1.30
CA ALA A 68 -18.93 5.78 -2.57
C ALA A 68 -19.49 4.36 -2.44
N PHE A 69 -19.14 3.63 -1.39
CA PHE A 69 -19.74 2.30 -1.10
C PHE A 69 -21.25 2.36 -0.89
N GLY A 70 -21.74 3.45 -0.33
CA GLY A 70 -23.18 3.66 -0.10
C GLY A 70 -23.97 3.99 -1.36
N LEU A 71 -23.33 4.31 -2.49
CA LEU A 71 -23.97 4.68 -3.74
C LEU A 71 -24.70 3.48 -4.33
N LYS A 72 -25.99 3.66 -4.62
CA LYS A 72 -26.83 2.59 -5.18
C LYS A 72 -26.85 2.65 -6.71
N PRO A 73 -26.91 1.51 -7.40
CA PRO A 73 -27.12 1.47 -8.85
C PRO A 73 -28.33 2.30 -9.27
N GLY A 74 -28.18 3.08 -10.35
CA GLY A 74 -29.24 3.95 -10.89
C GLY A 74 -29.47 5.27 -10.13
N THR A 75 -28.66 5.58 -9.12
CA THR A 75 -28.67 6.91 -8.47
C THR A 75 -28.23 8.00 -9.45
N LEU A 76 -27.12 7.76 -10.15
CA LEU A 76 -26.63 8.65 -11.19
C LEU A 76 -27.27 8.34 -12.54
N LYS A 77 -27.52 9.36 -13.32
CA LYS A 77 -28.09 9.29 -14.69
C LYS A 77 -27.10 9.79 -15.74
N GLY A 78 -26.03 10.46 -15.29
CA GLY A 78 -24.95 10.92 -16.16
C GLY A 78 -24.23 9.74 -16.81
N GLU A 79 -23.71 9.93 -18.00
CA GLU A 79 -22.89 8.96 -18.75
C GLU A 79 -21.39 9.24 -18.59
N ILE A 80 -21.02 10.41 -18.10
CA ILE A 80 -19.65 10.88 -17.90
C ILE A 80 -19.48 11.28 -16.44
N LEU A 81 -18.41 10.79 -15.80
CA LEU A 81 -17.99 11.20 -14.46
C LEU A 81 -16.70 12.00 -14.53
N LEU A 82 -16.75 13.25 -14.09
CA LEU A 82 -15.60 14.11 -13.86
C LEU A 82 -15.27 14.08 -12.35
N ASN A 83 -14.32 13.30 -11.96
CA ASN A 83 -13.82 13.28 -10.58
C ASN A 83 -12.77 14.39 -10.41
N LEU A 84 -12.90 15.20 -9.35
CA LEU A 84 -12.05 16.36 -9.08
C LEU A 84 -11.09 16.16 -7.90
N ASP A 85 -10.74 14.91 -7.62
CA ASP A 85 -10.03 14.50 -6.43
C ASP A 85 -8.54 14.15 -6.68
N SER A 86 -7.99 14.63 -7.78
CA SER A 86 -6.55 14.48 -8.07
C SER A 86 -5.80 15.76 -7.74
N GLU A 87 -4.50 15.62 -7.40
CA GLU A 87 -3.69 16.64 -6.74
C GLU A 87 -2.58 17.23 -7.63
N ASP A 88 -2.57 16.91 -8.92
CA ASP A 88 -1.55 17.39 -9.85
C ASP A 88 -2.18 17.97 -11.13
N GLU A 89 -1.99 19.28 -11.32
CA GLU A 89 -2.38 19.94 -12.57
C GLU A 89 -1.60 19.36 -13.74
N GLY A 90 -2.27 19.16 -14.86
CA GLY A 90 -1.66 18.59 -16.07
C GLY A 90 -1.63 17.09 -16.10
N GLU A 91 -2.21 16.42 -15.11
CA GLU A 91 -2.37 14.96 -15.07
C GLU A 91 -3.85 14.58 -15.24
N LEU A 92 -4.10 13.57 -16.07
CA LEU A 92 -5.42 12.98 -16.30
C LEU A 92 -5.35 11.50 -15.88
N TYR A 93 -6.06 11.15 -14.82
CA TYR A 93 -6.13 9.78 -14.36
C TYR A 93 -7.30 9.06 -15.02
N ILE A 94 -7.03 7.87 -15.57
CA ILE A 94 -7.99 7.04 -16.31
C ILE A 94 -8.15 5.64 -15.69
N GLY A 95 -7.59 5.43 -14.52
CA GLY A 95 -7.65 4.15 -13.82
C GLY A 95 -7.05 4.24 -12.42
N CYS A 96 -7.49 3.33 -11.54
CA CYS A 96 -6.96 3.19 -10.19
C CYS A 96 -6.98 1.72 -9.74
N ALA A 97 -6.14 1.37 -8.77
CA ALA A 97 -6.19 0.03 -8.21
C ALA A 97 -7.32 -0.12 -7.19
N GLY A 98 -8.02 -1.24 -7.27
CA GLY A 98 -8.75 -1.80 -6.14
C GLY A 98 -7.81 -2.48 -5.17
N GLY A 99 -8.33 -2.92 -4.03
CA GLY A 99 -7.56 -3.63 -3.02
C GLY A 99 -8.34 -4.79 -2.42
N ILE A 100 -7.62 -5.70 -1.77
CA ILE A 100 -8.18 -6.76 -0.94
C ILE A 100 -7.16 -7.15 0.13
N ASP A 101 -7.61 -7.22 1.36
CA ASP A 101 -6.85 -7.68 2.51
C ASP A 101 -6.90 -9.19 2.64
N LEU A 102 -5.75 -9.82 2.81
CA LEU A 102 -5.61 -11.22 3.14
C LEU A 102 -4.99 -11.35 4.53
N THR A 103 -5.62 -12.13 5.40
CA THR A 103 -5.08 -12.53 6.72
C THR A 103 -4.99 -14.04 6.77
N ALA A 104 -3.78 -14.58 6.87
CA ALA A 104 -3.54 -15.99 7.09
C ALA A 104 -3.18 -16.25 8.55
N THR A 105 -3.78 -17.24 9.18
CA THR A 105 -3.59 -17.57 10.61
C THR A 105 -3.40 -19.07 10.81
N LEU A 106 -2.56 -19.41 11.77
CA LEU A 106 -2.37 -20.78 12.25
C LEU A 106 -2.17 -20.74 13.77
N GLU A 107 -2.88 -21.58 14.50
CA GLU A 107 -2.62 -21.85 15.91
C GLU A 107 -1.86 -23.18 16.03
N TYR A 108 -0.86 -23.21 16.87
CA TYR A 108 -0.05 -24.41 17.10
C TYR A 108 0.33 -24.54 18.59
N LYS A 109 0.72 -25.72 18.98
CA LYS A 109 1.21 -25.96 20.33
C LYS A 109 2.73 -25.81 20.33
N GLU A 110 3.22 -24.88 21.12
CA GLU A 110 4.65 -24.63 21.29
C GLU A 110 5.35 -25.81 21.98
N GLU A 111 6.64 -25.89 21.77
CA GLU A 111 7.55 -26.84 22.42
C GLU A 111 8.52 -26.09 23.35
N ALA A 112 8.95 -26.72 24.44
CA ALA A 112 9.97 -26.12 25.29
C ALA A 112 11.36 -26.40 24.69
N PRO A 113 12.25 -25.39 24.58
CA PRO A 113 13.63 -25.63 24.17
C PRO A 113 14.38 -26.45 25.23
N ALA A 114 15.43 -27.19 24.82
CA ALA A 114 16.34 -27.81 25.78
C ALA A 114 17.08 -26.72 26.58
N ALA A 115 17.37 -27.01 27.86
CA ALA A 115 17.88 -26.02 28.80
C ALA A 115 19.33 -25.57 28.54
N ASP A 116 20.08 -26.34 27.75
CA ASP A 116 21.46 -26.10 27.37
C ASP A 116 21.62 -25.29 26.06
N LEU A 117 20.52 -24.97 25.40
CA LEU A 117 20.53 -24.15 24.19
C LEU A 117 20.80 -22.67 24.50
N VAL A 118 21.27 -21.93 23.48
CA VAL A 118 21.48 -20.50 23.54
C VAL A 118 20.59 -19.81 22.49
N ALA A 119 20.18 -18.58 22.78
CA ALA A 119 19.32 -17.84 21.86
C ALA A 119 20.03 -16.63 21.25
N ARG A 120 19.70 -16.35 20.01
CA ARG A 120 20.16 -15.18 19.25
C ARG A 120 18.99 -14.49 18.59
N LYS A 121 18.98 -13.17 18.65
CA LYS A 121 18.05 -12.33 17.90
C LYS A 121 18.73 -11.79 16.66
N VAL A 122 18.18 -12.12 15.50
CA VAL A 122 18.58 -11.57 14.21
C VAL A 122 17.65 -10.41 13.88
N THR A 123 18.19 -9.24 13.56
CA THR A 123 17.40 -8.05 13.23
C THR A 123 17.85 -7.47 11.91
N LEU A 124 16.93 -7.33 10.98
CA LEU A 124 17.11 -6.63 9.70
C LEU A 124 16.36 -5.31 9.75
N LYS A 125 17.05 -4.19 9.47
CA LYS A 125 16.48 -2.84 9.49
C LYS A 125 17.21 -1.90 8.54
N GLY A 126 16.70 -0.66 8.46
CA GLY A 126 17.33 0.39 7.66
C GLY A 126 16.84 0.45 6.22
N LEU A 127 15.81 -0.34 5.86
CA LEU A 127 15.14 -0.25 4.58
C LEU A 127 14.31 1.04 4.46
N ARG A 128 14.14 1.54 3.24
CA ARG A 128 13.38 2.77 2.95
C ARG A 128 11.90 2.59 3.22
N GLY A 129 11.36 1.41 2.93
CA GLY A 129 9.93 1.17 2.95
C GLY A 129 9.19 2.02 1.93
N GLY A 130 7.92 2.33 2.19
CA GLY A 130 7.11 3.19 1.35
C GLY A 130 5.66 2.71 1.23
N HIS A 131 4.85 3.43 0.45
CA HIS A 131 3.47 3.06 0.20
C HIS A 131 3.39 1.80 -0.69
N SER A 132 2.64 0.79 -0.26
CA SER A 132 2.53 -0.51 -0.94
C SER A 132 1.85 -0.49 -2.31
N GLY A 133 1.36 0.66 -2.73
CA GLY A 133 0.85 0.89 -4.07
C GLY A 133 1.79 1.78 -4.87
N LEU A 134 1.93 3.05 -4.48
CA LEU A 134 2.63 4.08 -5.24
C LEU A 134 4.12 3.79 -5.45
N GLU A 135 4.73 3.02 -4.55
CA GLU A 135 6.17 2.79 -4.54
C GLU A 135 6.55 1.30 -4.69
N ILE A 136 5.57 0.43 -4.94
CA ILE A 136 5.78 -1.03 -5.03
C ILE A 136 6.68 -1.44 -6.20
N ASN A 137 6.73 -0.63 -7.27
CA ASN A 137 7.54 -0.87 -8.45
C ASN A 137 8.95 -0.25 -8.38
N GLN A 138 9.31 0.36 -7.27
CA GLN A 138 10.61 1.00 -7.12
C GLN A 138 11.75 0.03 -6.76
N GLY A 139 11.45 -1.26 -6.64
CA GLY A 139 12.44 -2.29 -6.31
C GLY A 139 12.95 -2.22 -4.86
N ARG A 140 12.21 -1.58 -3.96
CA ARG A 140 12.57 -1.50 -2.54
C ARG A 140 12.51 -2.86 -1.86
N GLY A 141 13.39 -3.08 -0.90
CA GLY A 141 13.40 -4.31 -0.12
C GLY A 141 12.19 -4.42 0.81
N ASN A 142 11.63 -5.63 0.91
CA ASN A 142 10.64 -6.00 1.90
C ASN A 142 11.34 -6.74 3.05
N ALA A 143 11.31 -6.17 4.27
CA ALA A 143 12.03 -6.72 5.41
C ALA A 143 11.60 -8.14 5.76
N ASN A 144 10.30 -8.46 5.63
CA ASN A 144 9.78 -9.80 5.91
C ASN A 144 10.34 -10.84 4.94
N LYS A 145 10.41 -10.50 3.65
CA LYS A 145 10.99 -11.39 2.62
C LYS A 145 12.48 -11.60 2.83
N LEU A 146 13.21 -10.50 3.07
CA LEU A 146 14.65 -10.57 3.25
C LEU A 146 15.03 -11.33 4.51
N LEU A 147 14.35 -11.06 5.63
CA LEU A 147 14.61 -11.79 6.87
C LEU A 147 14.19 -13.27 6.77
N ALA A 148 13.07 -13.59 6.10
CA ALA A 148 12.68 -14.99 5.87
C ALA A 148 13.76 -15.77 5.11
N ARG A 149 14.39 -15.14 4.10
CA ARG A 149 15.53 -15.72 3.37
C ARG A 149 16.74 -15.96 4.29
N VAL A 150 17.11 -14.97 5.12
CA VAL A 150 18.20 -15.13 6.10
C VAL A 150 17.90 -16.24 7.08
N VAL A 151 16.70 -16.25 7.67
CA VAL A 151 16.28 -17.27 8.63
C VAL A 151 16.28 -18.65 8.00
N HIS A 152 15.76 -18.81 6.79
CA HIS A 152 15.79 -20.07 6.05
C HIS A 152 17.20 -20.66 5.99
N ASP A 153 18.17 -19.85 5.58
CA ASP A 153 19.56 -20.33 5.40
C ASP A 153 20.23 -20.60 6.76
N VAL A 154 19.98 -19.76 7.78
CA VAL A 154 20.51 -19.97 9.13
C VAL A 154 19.95 -21.24 9.78
N LEU A 155 18.66 -21.55 9.58
CA LEU A 155 18.04 -22.78 10.10
C LEU A 155 18.72 -24.03 9.54
N ILE A 156 19.18 -24.00 8.30
CA ILE A 156 19.83 -25.15 7.63
C ILE A 156 21.31 -25.24 8.00
N GLU A 157 22.04 -24.11 7.92
CA GLU A 157 23.51 -24.11 8.08
C GLU A 157 23.96 -24.31 9.55
N PHE A 158 23.11 -23.88 10.50
CA PHE A 158 23.44 -23.88 11.94
C PHE A 158 22.53 -24.78 12.78
N ASP A 159 21.76 -25.68 12.15
CA ASP A 159 20.84 -26.63 12.82
C ASP A 159 20.03 -25.96 13.96
N SER A 160 19.47 -24.82 13.65
CA SER A 160 18.78 -23.94 14.61
C SER A 160 17.27 -24.12 14.58
N GLN A 161 16.58 -23.56 15.59
CA GLN A 161 15.13 -23.60 15.70
C GLN A 161 14.57 -22.19 15.89
N LEU A 162 13.42 -21.92 15.28
CA LEU A 162 12.72 -20.64 15.38
C LEU A 162 11.94 -20.55 16.71
N ALA A 163 12.14 -19.47 17.45
CA ALA A 163 11.28 -19.13 18.59
C ALA A 163 10.23 -18.07 18.22
N SER A 164 10.64 -17.04 17.48
CA SER A 164 9.70 -16.01 17.00
C SER A 164 10.19 -15.33 15.73
N PHE A 165 9.22 -14.76 14.98
CA PHE A 165 9.47 -13.88 13.84
C PHE A 165 8.46 -12.73 13.91
N GLU A 166 8.94 -11.49 13.75
CA GLU A 166 8.10 -10.31 13.78
C GLU A 166 8.60 -9.28 12.76
N GLY A 167 7.69 -8.76 11.91
CA GLY A 167 8.04 -7.68 10.99
C GLY A 167 6.83 -6.99 10.38
N GLY A 168 7.01 -5.69 10.16
CA GLY A 168 5.99 -4.81 9.64
C GLY A 168 4.87 -4.48 10.64
N ASN A 169 4.13 -3.39 10.39
CA ASN A 169 3.09 -2.92 11.30
C ASN A 169 1.86 -2.31 10.58
N MET A 170 1.95 -2.09 9.27
CA MET A 170 0.88 -1.48 8.47
C MET A 170 0.68 -2.24 7.14
N ARG A 171 -0.57 -2.56 6.79
CA ARG A 171 -0.88 -3.30 5.54
C ARG A 171 -0.49 -2.55 4.27
N ASN A 172 -0.65 -1.24 4.28
CA ASN A 172 -0.38 -0.38 3.13
C ASN A 172 1.05 0.17 3.07
N ALA A 173 1.95 -0.35 3.92
CA ALA A 173 3.36 0.03 3.93
C ALA A 173 4.27 -1.17 3.63
N ILE A 174 5.31 -0.97 2.83
CA ILE A 174 6.38 -1.94 2.62
C ILE A 174 7.19 -2.01 3.92
N PRO A 175 7.36 -3.20 4.54
CA PRO A 175 8.04 -3.33 5.82
C PRO A 175 9.50 -2.87 5.74
N ARG A 176 9.92 -2.07 6.73
CA ARG A 176 11.26 -1.49 6.80
C ARG A 176 12.22 -2.25 7.71
N GLU A 177 11.65 -3.05 8.60
CA GLU A 177 12.38 -3.82 9.61
C GLU A 177 11.64 -5.10 9.96
N ALA A 178 12.38 -6.11 10.34
CA ALA A 178 11.89 -7.37 10.87
C ALA A 178 12.94 -7.99 11.79
N CYS A 179 12.52 -8.83 12.73
CA CYS A 179 13.42 -9.58 13.59
C CYS A 179 12.93 -11.02 13.82
N ALA A 180 13.87 -11.92 14.12
CA ALA A 180 13.59 -13.29 14.48
C ALA A 180 14.46 -13.70 15.66
N VAL A 181 13.92 -14.53 16.55
CA VAL A 181 14.68 -15.17 17.63
C VAL A 181 14.88 -16.65 17.26
N LEU A 182 16.13 -17.06 17.26
CA LEU A 182 16.55 -18.42 16.93
C LEU A 182 17.28 -19.04 18.14
N VAL A 183 17.15 -20.33 18.31
CA VAL A 183 17.86 -21.08 19.34
C VAL A 183 18.81 -22.09 18.70
N PHE A 184 19.98 -22.30 19.33
CA PHE A 184 21.08 -23.06 18.80
C PHE A 184 21.71 -23.95 19.91
N ASN A 185 22.33 -25.06 19.53
CA ASN A 185 23.35 -25.62 20.40
C ASN A 185 24.52 -24.63 20.51
N PRO A 186 25.13 -24.45 21.70
CA PRO A 186 26.25 -23.51 21.84
C PRO A 186 27.42 -23.77 20.87
N GLU A 187 27.69 -25.02 20.53
CA GLU A 187 28.74 -25.41 19.58
C GLU A 187 28.43 -25.04 18.12
N ASP A 188 27.15 -24.91 17.76
CA ASP A 188 26.72 -24.59 16.40
C ASP A 188 26.74 -23.07 16.13
N THR A 189 27.12 -22.24 17.11
CA THR A 189 27.21 -20.78 16.93
C THR A 189 28.57 -20.28 16.39
N GLU A 190 29.54 -21.19 16.24
CA GLU A 190 30.85 -20.83 15.67
C GLU A 190 30.68 -20.37 14.22
N GLY A 191 31.21 -19.19 13.92
CA GLY A 191 31.09 -18.57 12.58
C GLY A 191 29.77 -17.86 12.27
N LEU A 192 28.75 -17.99 13.13
CA LEU A 192 27.42 -17.39 12.88
C LEU A 192 27.47 -15.85 12.73
N GLU A 193 28.28 -15.15 13.53
CA GLU A 193 28.42 -13.70 13.42
C GLU A 193 29.06 -13.29 12.09
N ASP A 194 30.02 -14.04 11.61
CA ASP A 194 30.68 -13.75 10.33
C ASP A 194 29.76 -14.10 9.16
N TYR A 195 28.99 -15.18 9.26
CA TYR A 195 27.96 -15.53 8.30
C TYR A 195 26.89 -14.41 8.15
N ILE A 196 26.42 -13.86 9.25
CA ILE A 196 25.46 -12.75 9.25
C ILE A 196 26.05 -11.49 8.62
N LYS A 197 27.33 -11.17 8.86
CA LYS A 197 28.03 -10.03 8.21
C LYS A 197 28.21 -10.23 6.71
N GLU A 198 28.56 -11.46 6.29
CA GLU A 198 28.65 -11.76 4.85
C GLU A 198 27.27 -11.66 4.18
N TYR A 199 26.22 -12.10 4.85
CA TYR A 199 24.86 -11.98 4.37
C TYR A 199 24.40 -10.51 4.28
N GLU A 200 24.75 -9.68 5.28
CA GLU A 200 24.52 -8.23 5.23
C GLU A 200 25.19 -7.61 4.00
N ALA A 201 26.44 -7.95 3.75
CA ALA A 201 27.18 -7.45 2.59
C ALA A 201 26.53 -7.87 1.26
N GLN A 202 26.05 -9.13 1.19
CA GLN A 202 25.33 -9.64 0.03
C GLN A 202 24.05 -8.88 -0.23
N ILE A 203 23.18 -8.71 0.78
CA ILE A 203 21.91 -7.97 0.65
C ILE A 203 22.17 -6.52 0.24
N ASN A 204 23.16 -5.86 0.88
CA ASN A 204 23.54 -4.50 0.52
C ASN A 204 24.01 -4.40 -0.94
N ALA A 205 24.75 -5.39 -1.45
CA ALA A 205 25.17 -5.40 -2.86
C ALA A 205 24.00 -5.59 -3.83
N GLU A 206 23.03 -6.44 -3.49
CA GLU A 206 21.83 -6.70 -4.30
C GLU A 206 20.94 -5.46 -4.39
N TYR A 207 20.82 -4.69 -3.32
CA TYR A 207 19.92 -3.52 -3.22
C TYR A 207 20.63 -2.15 -3.34
N ALA A 208 21.95 -2.11 -3.52
CA ALA A 208 22.78 -0.91 -3.48
C ALA A 208 22.26 0.32 -4.26
N PRO A 209 21.62 0.20 -5.45
CA PRO A 209 21.13 1.38 -6.16
C PRO A 209 19.90 2.02 -5.50
N ILE A 210 19.18 1.28 -4.64
CA ILE A 210 17.86 1.65 -4.11
C ILE A 210 17.92 1.87 -2.61
N GLU A 211 18.55 0.93 -1.90
CA GLU A 211 18.70 0.95 -0.45
C GLU A 211 20.14 1.31 -0.06
N SER A 212 20.30 2.20 0.90
CA SER A 212 21.65 2.67 1.32
C SER A 212 21.96 2.47 2.80
N GLY A 213 21.03 1.85 3.54
CA GLY A 213 21.14 1.79 5.00
C GLY A 213 20.79 0.44 5.60
N ILE A 214 20.78 -0.64 4.80
CA ILE A 214 20.40 -1.97 5.32
C ILE A 214 21.46 -2.44 6.31
N THR A 215 20.99 -2.83 7.49
CA THR A 215 21.80 -3.48 8.53
C THR A 215 21.17 -4.80 8.93
N LEU A 216 22.01 -5.82 9.05
CA LEU A 216 21.65 -7.13 9.57
C LEU A 216 22.52 -7.41 10.79
N THR A 217 21.91 -7.50 11.96
CA THR A 217 22.63 -7.70 13.23
C THR A 217 22.18 -8.97 13.92
N ILE A 218 23.08 -9.54 14.70
CA ILE A 218 22.78 -10.67 15.58
C ILE A 218 23.25 -10.35 16.99
N GLU A 219 22.43 -10.63 17.98
CA GLU A 219 22.72 -10.38 19.39
C GLU A 219 22.28 -11.54 20.28
N SER A 220 23.00 -11.75 21.38
CA SER A 220 22.62 -12.74 22.40
C SER A 220 21.41 -12.24 23.15
N VAL A 221 20.42 -13.11 23.35
CA VAL A 221 19.22 -12.86 24.16
C VAL A 221 19.00 -14.00 25.12
N ASP A 222 18.14 -13.79 26.12
CA ASP A 222 17.75 -14.86 27.05
C ASP A 222 17.04 -15.98 26.29
N LEU A 223 17.25 -17.22 26.75
CA LEU A 223 16.60 -18.39 26.17
C LEU A 223 15.07 -18.25 26.31
N PRO A 224 14.30 -18.27 25.19
CA PRO A 224 12.86 -18.16 25.25
C PRO A 224 12.23 -19.36 25.97
N ALA A 225 11.05 -19.14 26.57
CA ALA A 225 10.33 -20.22 27.26
C ALA A 225 9.76 -21.28 26.30
N ALA A 226 9.61 -20.91 25.00
CA ALA A 226 9.02 -21.77 24.00
C ALA A 226 9.64 -21.52 22.61
N ILE A 227 9.52 -22.52 21.75
CA ILE A 227 9.96 -22.53 20.34
C ILE A 227 8.82 -23.02 19.45
N VAL A 228 8.91 -22.67 18.18
CA VAL A 228 8.02 -23.15 17.13
C VAL A 228 8.37 -24.60 16.79
N PRO A 229 7.40 -25.56 16.74
CA PRO A 229 7.68 -26.92 16.30
C PRO A 229 8.30 -26.94 14.91
N ALA A 230 9.26 -27.84 14.67
CA ALA A 230 10.05 -27.90 13.43
C ALA A 230 9.19 -27.93 12.17
N GLU A 231 8.13 -28.77 12.12
CA GLU A 231 7.22 -28.86 10.97
C GLU A 231 6.51 -27.50 10.70
N ILE A 232 6.08 -26.80 11.76
CA ILE A 232 5.44 -25.50 11.63
C ILE A 232 6.45 -24.45 11.17
N GLN A 233 7.65 -24.44 11.76
CA GLN A 233 8.76 -23.57 11.35
C GLN A 233 9.05 -23.70 9.85
N ASP A 234 9.25 -24.94 9.36
CA ASP A 234 9.61 -25.21 7.98
C ASP A 234 8.49 -24.75 7.01
N ASN A 235 7.24 -25.02 7.38
CA ASN A 235 6.08 -24.58 6.61
C ASN A 235 5.98 -23.04 6.59
N MET A 236 6.17 -22.37 7.75
CA MET A 236 6.05 -20.92 7.83
C MET A 236 7.17 -20.21 7.06
N ILE A 237 8.42 -20.61 7.23
CA ILE A 237 9.53 -20.00 6.49
C ILE A 237 9.40 -20.28 4.99
N SER A 238 9.03 -21.51 4.61
CA SER A 238 8.81 -21.85 3.19
C SER A 238 7.70 -21.02 2.54
N VAL A 239 6.56 -20.80 3.22
CA VAL A 239 5.48 -20.00 2.66
C VAL A 239 5.84 -18.51 2.59
N LEU A 240 6.60 -17.97 3.56
CA LEU A 240 7.09 -16.60 3.50
C LEU A 240 8.07 -16.41 2.31
N MET A 241 8.88 -17.42 2.02
CA MET A 241 9.77 -17.43 0.85
C MET A 241 8.98 -17.52 -0.46
N ALA A 242 7.97 -18.39 -0.53
CA ALA A 242 7.26 -18.74 -1.76
C ALA A 242 6.14 -17.75 -2.14
N CYS A 243 5.47 -17.12 -1.15
CA CYS A 243 4.33 -16.24 -1.42
C CYS A 243 4.74 -15.06 -2.32
N GLN A 244 3.85 -14.68 -3.22
CA GLN A 244 4.06 -13.53 -4.11
C GLN A 244 4.14 -12.24 -3.27
N ASP A 245 5.12 -11.38 -3.58
CA ASP A 245 5.34 -10.05 -3.00
C ASP A 245 5.90 -9.12 -4.08
N GLY A 246 5.48 -7.85 -4.05
CA GLY A 246 5.86 -6.88 -5.08
C GLY A 246 4.97 -6.94 -6.32
N VAL A 247 5.49 -6.46 -7.45
CA VAL A 247 4.76 -6.39 -8.72
C VAL A 247 4.57 -7.79 -9.32
N MET A 248 3.32 -8.13 -9.61
CA MET A 248 2.96 -9.34 -10.34
C MET A 248 2.78 -9.08 -11.83
N ARG A 249 2.15 -7.95 -12.19
CA ARG A 249 1.84 -7.60 -13.58
C ARG A 249 1.83 -6.10 -13.79
N MET A 250 2.32 -5.67 -14.96
CA MET A 250 2.25 -4.28 -15.44
C MET A 250 1.07 -4.12 -16.41
N ILE A 251 0.56 -2.88 -16.57
CA ILE A 251 -0.51 -2.57 -17.54
C ILE A 251 0.10 -2.52 -18.95
N PRO A 252 -0.34 -3.37 -19.89
CA PRO A 252 0.27 -3.40 -21.23
C PRO A 252 0.06 -2.13 -22.05
N THR A 253 -1.03 -1.39 -21.81
CA THR A 253 -1.44 -0.21 -22.58
C THR A 253 -0.97 1.11 -21.99
N VAL A 254 -0.45 1.11 -20.76
CA VAL A 254 0.07 2.30 -20.08
C VAL A 254 1.47 1.98 -19.57
N PRO A 255 2.53 2.50 -20.22
CA PRO A 255 3.92 2.21 -19.85
C PRO A 255 4.22 2.50 -18.37
N ASP A 256 5.14 1.74 -17.80
CA ASP A 256 5.68 1.89 -16.46
C ASP A 256 4.64 1.89 -15.31
N THR A 257 3.42 1.40 -15.60
CA THR A 257 2.31 1.39 -14.65
C THR A 257 2.00 -0.03 -14.18
N VAL A 258 1.93 -0.20 -12.85
CA VAL A 258 1.58 -1.47 -12.22
C VAL A 258 0.08 -1.75 -12.38
N GLU A 259 -0.26 -2.97 -12.81
CA GLU A 259 -1.64 -3.47 -12.80
C GLU A 259 -1.94 -4.19 -11.48
N THR A 260 -1.10 -5.18 -11.13
CA THR A 260 -1.37 -6.12 -10.03
C THR A 260 -0.12 -6.29 -9.17
N SER A 261 -0.28 -6.19 -7.87
CA SER A 261 0.80 -6.37 -6.89
C SER A 261 0.28 -6.90 -5.56
N SER A 262 1.19 -7.41 -4.74
CA SER A 262 0.94 -7.69 -3.31
C SER A 262 2.05 -7.15 -2.44
N ASN A 263 1.76 -6.93 -1.18
CA ASN A 263 2.70 -6.51 -0.16
C ASN A 263 2.60 -7.46 1.05
N LEU A 264 3.65 -8.24 1.30
CA LEU A 264 3.80 -9.04 2.52
C LEU A 264 4.06 -8.09 3.69
N ALA A 265 2.98 -7.55 4.24
CA ALA A 265 3.00 -6.38 5.09
C ALA A 265 3.39 -6.68 6.54
N ILE A 266 2.75 -7.69 7.13
CA ILE A 266 2.93 -8.00 8.56
C ILE A 266 3.11 -9.51 8.70
N VAL A 267 4.10 -9.90 9.47
CA VAL A 267 4.36 -11.30 9.88
C VAL A 267 4.58 -11.34 11.38
N ILE A 268 3.84 -12.21 12.06
CA ILE A 268 3.98 -12.46 13.49
C ILE A 268 3.95 -13.98 13.70
N ILE A 269 5.02 -14.56 14.21
CA ILE A 269 5.11 -15.98 14.55
C ILE A 269 5.69 -16.08 15.97
N GLY A 270 5.02 -16.80 16.85
CA GLY A 270 5.38 -16.99 18.25
C GLY A 270 4.14 -17.08 19.12
N GLU A 271 4.31 -17.39 20.40
CA GLU A 271 3.23 -17.47 21.38
C GLU A 271 2.08 -18.40 20.95
N GLY A 272 2.41 -19.52 20.29
CA GLY A 272 1.44 -20.51 19.80
C GLY A 272 0.61 -20.07 18.60
N LYS A 273 0.98 -18.98 17.92
CA LYS A 273 0.26 -18.42 16.78
C LYS A 273 1.20 -17.98 15.66
N ALA A 274 0.81 -18.22 14.42
CA ALA A 274 1.36 -17.55 13.26
C ALA A 274 0.26 -16.69 12.59
N GLU A 275 0.60 -15.46 12.25
CA GLU A 275 -0.30 -14.53 11.56
C GLU A 275 0.47 -13.79 10.46
N VAL A 276 -0.07 -13.83 9.24
CA VAL A 276 0.49 -13.10 8.09
C VAL A 276 -0.61 -12.23 7.49
N ARG A 277 -0.28 -10.96 7.25
CA ARG A 277 -1.21 -10.01 6.61
C ARG A 277 -0.60 -9.45 5.34
N ILE A 278 -1.38 -9.55 4.27
CA ILE A 278 -1.01 -9.09 2.93
C ILE A 278 -2.09 -8.15 2.41
N LEU A 279 -1.68 -7.13 1.68
CA LEU A 279 -2.56 -6.30 0.87
C LEU A 279 -2.27 -6.57 -0.61
N ALA A 280 -3.25 -7.09 -1.33
CA ALA A 280 -3.21 -7.25 -2.77
C ALA A 280 -3.95 -6.09 -3.46
N ARG A 281 -3.40 -5.61 -4.57
CA ARG A 281 -3.94 -4.51 -5.36
C ARG A 281 -3.99 -4.85 -6.84
N SER A 282 -5.04 -4.40 -7.54
CA SER A 282 -5.10 -4.44 -8.99
C SER A 282 -6.11 -3.44 -9.56
N SER A 283 -5.80 -2.85 -10.72
CA SER A 283 -6.78 -2.11 -11.51
C SER A 283 -7.75 -3.01 -12.29
N CYS A 284 -7.45 -4.32 -12.35
CA CYS A 284 -8.27 -5.36 -12.96
C CYS A 284 -8.82 -6.30 -11.88
N ASP A 285 -10.12 -6.26 -11.60
CA ASP A 285 -10.72 -7.03 -10.50
C ASP A 285 -10.50 -8.53 -10.62
N THR A 286 -10.59 -9.10 -11.83
CA THR A 286 -10.34 -10.54 -12.04
C THR A 286 -8.89 -10.94 -11.76
N MET A 287 -7.92 -10.03 -11.98
CA MET A 287 -6.52 -10.26 -11.63
C MET A 287 -6.28 -10.10 -10.12
N LYS A 288 -7.01 -9.19 -9.47
CA LYS A 288 -7.02 -9.07 -8.00
C LYS A 288 -7.52 -10.36 -7.35
N GLU A 289 -8.64 -10.88 -7.83
CA GLU A 289 -9.22 -12.15 -7.37
C GLU A 289 -8.24 -13.32 -7.60
N PHE A 290 -7.67 -13.43 -8.81
CA PHE A 290 -6.68 -14.47 -9.10
C PHE A 290 -5.46 -14.40 -8.16
N LEU A 291 -4.93 -13.21 -7.88
CA LEU A 291 -3.83 -13.05 -6.93
C LEU A 291 -4.24 -13.45 -5.51
N ALA A 292 -5.43 -13.04 -5.06
CA ALA A 292 -5.96 -13.42 -3.75
C ALA A 292 -6.14 -14.94 -3.62
N ASP A 293 -6.67 -15.59 -4.66
CA ASP A 293 -6.82 -17.06 -4.70
C ASP A 293 -5.46 -17.76 -4.70
N SER A 294 -4.49 -17.25 -5.45
CA SER A 294 -3.12 -17.78 -5.49
C SER A 294 -2.43 -17.69 -4.13
N LEU A 295 -2.54 -16.55 -3.46
CA LEU A 295 -2.02 -16.36 -2.10
C LEU A 295 -2.75 -17.26 -1.11
N THR A 296 -4.08 -17.37 -1.21
CA THR A 296 -4.89 -18.28 -0.38
C THR A 296 -4.42 -19.72 -0.53
N ALA A 297 -4.20 -20.18 -1.75
CA ALA A 297 -3.68 -21.53 -2.00
C ALA A 297 -2.27 -21.72 -1.41
N CYS A 298 -1.39 -20.72 -1.56
CA CYS A 298 -0.03 -20.73 -1.02
C CYS A 298 -0.04 -20.91 0.50
N PHE A 299 -0.79 -20.10 1.25
CA PHE A 299 -0.88 -20.18 2.70
C PHE A 299 -1.65 -21.43 3.18
N ALA A 300 -2.64 -21.89 2.43
CA ALA A 300 -3.36 -23.13 2.73
C ALA A 300 -2.45 -24.37 2.65
N MET A 301 -1.48 -24.40 1.72
CA MET A 301 -0.46 -25.47 1.65
C MET A 301 0.42 -25.51 2.90
N ALA A 302 0.64 -24.39 3.58
CA ALA A 302 1.33 -24.32 4.87
C ALA A 302 0.41 -24.60 6.08
N GLY A 303 -0.83 -25.04 5.85
CA GLY A 303 -1.80 -25.37 6.91
C GLY A 303 -2.50 -24.16 7.53
N MET A 304 -2.34 -22.95 6.98
CA MET A 304 -2.95 -21.73 7.51
C MET A 304 -4.40 -21.59 7.05
N LYS A 305 -5.25 -21.05 7.93
CA LYS A 305 -6.57 -20.54 7.57
C LYS A 305 -6.43 -19.16 7.00
N VAL A 306 -7.05 -18.92 5.84
CA VAL A 306 -7.02 -17.61 5.16
C VAL A 306 -8.40 -16.96 5.21
N GLU A 307 -8.42 -15.66 5.51
CA GLU A 307 -9.59 -14.80 5.47
C GLU A 307 -9.31 -13.60 4.55
N LEU A 308 -10.25 -13.35 3.63
CA LEU A 308 -10.24 -12.18 2.75
C LEU A 308 -11.21 -11.13 3.28
N SER A 309 -10.82 -9.87 3.29
CA SER A 309 -11.65 -8.77 3.82
C SER A 309 -11.30 -7.44 3.14
N GLY A 310 -12.11 -6.40 3.39
CA GLY A 310 -11.84 -5.04 2.94
C GLY A 310 -11.72 -4.87 1.42
N GLY A 311 -12.37 -5.76 0.65
CA GLY A 311 -12.31 -5.73 -0.81
C GLY A 311 -13.02 -4.52 -1.42
N TYR A 312 -12.35 -3.83 -2.36
CA TYR A 312 -12.95 -2.79 -3.19
C TYR A 312 -12.46 -2.91 -4.64
N SER A 313 -13.29 -2.42 -5.56
CA SER A 313 -13.05 -2.55 -6.99
C SER A 313 -11.98 -1.58 -7.50
N GLY A 314 -11.22 -2.01 -8.50
CA GLY A 314 -10.39 -1.16 -9.29
C GLY A 314 -11.16 -0.46 -10.41
N TRP A 315 -10.51 0.49 -11.01
CA TRP A 315 -10.95 1.15 -12.25
C TRP A 315 -9.95 0.82 -13.35
N GLN A 316 -10.37 -0.08 -14.25
CA GLN A 316 -9.51 -0.52 -15.35
C GLN A 316 -9.36 0.61 -16.38
N PRO A 317 -8.14 0.97 -16.77
CA PRO A 317 -7.91 2.07 -17.69
C PRO A 317 -8.44 1.78 -19.10
N ASN A 318 -9.10 2.80 -19.69
CA ASN A 318 -9.52 2.80 -21.09
C ASN A 318 -8.83 3.95 -21.82
N VAL A 319 -7.80 3.63 -22.61
CA VAL A 319 -7.04 4.62 -23.40
C VAL A 319 -7.83 5.19 -24.59
N ASP A 320 -8.91 4.53 -24.99
CA ASP A 320 -9.79 4.94 -26.07
C ASP A 320 -11.06 5.67 -25.58
N SER A 321 -11.09 6.08 -24.30
CA SER A 321 -12.21 6.78 -23.67
C SER A 321 -12.52 8.10 -24.38
N PRO A 322 -13.78 8.34 -24.77
CA PRO A 322 -14.21 9.63 -25.35
C PRO A 322 -13.92 10.84 -24.48
N ILE A 323 -14.14 10.73 -23.15
CA ILE A 323 -13.86 11.85 -22.24
C ILE A 323 -12.36 12.12 -22.12
N LEU A 324 -11.51 11.09 -22.16
CA LEU A 324 -10.05 11.27 -22.20
C LEU A 324 -9.63 12.08 -23.42
N HIS A 325 -10.13 11.73 -24.60
CA HIS A 325 -9.82 12.46 -25.85
C HIS A 325 -10.29 13.91 -25.79
N ALA A 326 -11.51 14.15 -25.28
CA ALA A 326 -12.04 15.49 -25.11
C ALA A 326 -11.20 16.33 -24.14
N MET A 327 -10.81 15.76 -23.00
CA MET A 327 -10.00 16.43 -21.99
C MET A 327 -8.58 16.75 -22.49
N LYS A 328 -7.93 15.84 -23.21
CA LYS A 328 -6.62 16.08 -23.83
C LYS A 328 -6.69 17.27 -24.80
N LEU A 329 -7.69 17.30 -25.68
CA LEU A 329 -7.87 18.41 -26.63
C LEU A 329 -8.15 19.73 -25.91
N SER A 330 -9.03 19.74 -24.92
CA SER A 330 -9.33 20.91 -24.12
C SER A 330 -8.10 21.47 -23.41
N TYR A 331 -7.35 20.60 -22.75
CA TYR A 331 -6.14 20.98 -22.03
C TYR A 331 -5.08 21.56 -22.98
N GLN A 332 -4.83 20.88 -24.10
CA GLN A 332 -3.88 21.35 -25.11
C GLN A 332 -4.28 22.72 -25.72
N GLN A 333 -5.57 22.94 -25.92
CA GLN A 333 -6.08 24.24 -26.42
C GLN A 333 -5.88 25.38 -25.42
N GLN A 334 -6.02 25.09 -24.12
CA GLN A 334 -5.92 26.12 -23.07
C GLN A 334 -4.47 26.39 -22.67
N PHE A 335 -3.65 25.36 -22.55
CA PHE A 335 -2.31 25.46 -21.99
C PHE A 335 -1.17 25.28 -23.01
N GLY A 336 -1.49 24.87 -24.25
CA GLY A 336 -0.50 24.70 -25.32
C GLY A 336 0.39 23.44 -25.18
N VAL A 337 0.13 22.59 -24.19
CA VAL A 337 0.86 21.34 -23.91
C VAL A 337 -0.10 20.18 -23.75
N GLU A 338 0.35 18.95 -24.03
CA GLU A 338 -0.45 17.77 -23.76
C GLU A 338 -0.41 17.42 -22.26
N PRO A 339 -1.54 17.05 -21.64
CA PRO A 339 -1.55 16.54 -20.26
C PRO A 339 -0.96 15.12 -20.20
N ALA A 340 -0.39 14.77 -19.07
CA ALA A 340 0.06 13.42 -18.80
C ALA A 340 -1.14 12.50 -18.50
N VAL A 341 -1.18 11.32 -19.16
CA VAL A 341 -2.20 10.30 -18.87
C VAL A 341 -1.63 9.31 -17.87
N LYS A 342 -2.33 9.11 -16.77
CA LYS A 342 -1.88 8.35 -15.61
C LYS A 342 -2.89 7.28 -15.19
N VAL A 343 -2.38 6.29 -14.51
CA VAL A 343 -3.15 5.33 -13.70
C VAL A 343 -2.49 5.27 -12.33
N ILE A 344 -3.25 5.42 -11.26
CA ILE A 344 -2.73 5.36 -9.90
C ILE A 344 -2.84 3.95 -9.34
N HIS A 345 -1.75 3.42 -8.79
CA HIS A 345 -1.76 2.10 -8.14
C HIS A 345 -2.15 2.22 -6.64
N ALA A 346 -3.16 3.04 -6.39
CA ALA A 346 -3.84 3.25 -5.10
C ALA A 346 -5.35 3.34 -5.35
N GLY A 347 -6.15 3.41 -4.30
CA GLY A 347 -7.60 3.56 -4.41
C GLY A 347 -7.99 4.97 -4.84
N LEU A 348 -9.04 5.07 -5.64
CA LEU A 348 -9.84 6.27 -5.87
C LEU A 348 -11.32 5.87 -5.82
N GLU A 349 -12.20 6.78 -5.41
CA GLU A 349 -13.65 6.52 -5.41
C GLU A 349 -14.20 6.09 -6.79
N CYS A 350 -13.53 6.49 -7.88
CA CYS A 350 -13.87 6.09 -9.24
C CYS A 350 -13.99 4.57 -9.42
N GLY A 351 -13.13 3.77 -8.77
CA GLY A 351 -13.23 2.31 -8.82
C GLY A 351 -14.56 1.80 -8.23
N ILE A 352 -14.94 2.31 -7.08
CA ILE A 352 -16.17 1.93 -6.38
C ILE A 352 -17.40 2.48 -7.11
N ILE A 353 -17.35 3.75 -7.54
CA ILE A 353 -18.45 4.40 -8.26
C ILE A 353 -18.71 3.67 -9.58
N GLY A 354 -17.64 3.34 -10.34
CA GLY A 354 -17.75 2.62 -11.61
C GLY A 354 -18.33 1.21 -11.45
N ALA A 355 -18.00 0.50 -10.35
CA ALA A 355 -18.58 -0.78 -10.03
C ALA A 355 -20.08 -0.68 -9.70
N ASN A 356 -20.51 0.37 -8.98
CA ASN A 356 -21.89 0.61 -8.61
C ASN A 356 -22.72 1.21 -9.75
N CYS A 357 -22.08 1.93 -10.68
CA CYS A 357 -22.71 2.60 -11.82
C CYS A 357 -22.01 2.18 -13.13
N PRO A 358 -22.19 0.92 -13.59
CA PRO A 358 -21.50 0.44 -14.78
C PRO A 358 -21.91 1.22 -16.04
N GLY A 359 -20.91 1.50 -16.89
CA GLY A 359 -21.09 2.23 -18.14
C GLY A 359 -20.72 3.70 -18.08
N LEU A 360 -20.33 4.24 -16.92
CA LEU A 360 -19.76 5.57 -16.82
C LEU A 360 -18.41 5.67 -17.54
N ASP A 361 -18.27 6.69 -18.40
CA ASP A 361 -16.98 7.12 -18.93
C ASP A 361 -16.35 8.09 -17.93
N MET A 362 -15.24 7.71 -17.32
CA MET A 362 -14.71 8.39 -16.14
C MET A 362 -13.32 8.97 -16.40
N ILE A 363 -13.06 10.12 -15.78
CA ILE A 363 -11.74 10.74 -15.72
C ILE A 363 -11.56 11.45 -14.39
N SER A 364 -10.34 11.38 -13.80
CA SER A 364 -10.00 12.13 -12.60
C SER A 364 -8.89 13.12 -12.90
N PHE A 365 -9.02 14.34 -12.39
CA PHE A 365 -8.07 15.44 -12.52
C PHE A 365 -8.29 16.45 -11.39
N GLY A 366 -7.36 17.37 -11.20
CA GLY A 366 -7.48 18.35 -10.13
C GLY A 366 -6.42 19.44 -10.17
N PRO A 367 -6.44 20.35 -9.21
CA PRO A 367 -5.44 21.40 -9.05
C PRO A 367 -4.16 20.82 -8.46
N THR A 368 -3.07 21.61 -8.48
CA THR A 368 -1.86 21.23 -7.76
C THR A 368 -2.02 21.48 -6.27
N LEU A 369 -2.08 20.39 -5.50
CA LEU A 369 -2.03 20.37 -4.04
C LEU A 369 -0.68 19.82 -3.56
N ARG A 370 -0.24 20.21 -2.38
CA ARG A 370 0.95 19.64 -1.73
C ARG A 370 0.72 19.50 -0.24
N SER A 371 1.22 18.41 0.29
CA SER A 371 1.12 18.03 1.70
C SER A 371 -0.33 17.98 2.21
N PRO A 372 -1.27 17.32 1.50
CA PRO A 372 -2.62 17.11 2.02
C PRO A 372 -2.56 16.42 3.39
N HIS A 373 -3.64 16.43 4.14
CA HIS A 373 -3.78 15.81 5.47
C HIS A 373 -2.76 16.32 6.52
N SER A 374 -2.18 17.50 6.28
CA SER A 374 -1.20 18.08 7.20
C SER A 374 -1.40 19.60 7.35
N PRO A 375 -0.86 20.22 8.42
CA PRO A 375 -0.85 21.68 8.55
C PRO A 375 0.00 22.42 7.50
N ASP A 376 0.77 21.69 6.71
CA ASP A 376 1.58 22.22 5.60
C ASP A 376 0.82 22.15 4.25
N GLU A 377 -0.44 21.75 4.28
CA GLU A 377 -1.32 21.68 3.11
C GLU A 377 -1.39 23.03 2.41
N ARG A 378 -1.24 22.99 1.08
CA ARG A 378 -1.27 24.19 0.25
C ARG A 378 -1.77 23.89 -1.15
N ALA A 379 -2.52 24.84 -1.71
CA ALA A 379 -3.02 24.80 -3.07
C ALA A 379 -2.30 25.85 -3.94
N LEU A 380 -1.89 25.47 -5.13
CA LEU A 380 -1.28 26.37 -6.12
C LEU A 380 -2.38 27.24 -6.76
N ILE A 381 -2.11 28.56 -6.96
CA ILE A 381 -3.00 29.54 -7.61
C ILE A 381 -2.37 30.09 -8.89
#